data_e0cda9a8ec6eb0b76c7b21b48e864ab7
#
_entry.id   e0cda9a8ec6eb0b76c7b21b48e864ab7
#
_cell.length_a   1.000
_cell.length_b   1.000
_cell.length_c   1.000
_cell.angle_alpha   90.00
_cell.angle_beta   90.00
_cell.angle_gamma   90.00
#
_symmetry.space_group_name_H-M   'P 1'
#
loop_
_entity.id
_entity.type
_entity.pdbx_description
1 polymer ?
#
loop_
_entity_poly.entity_id
_entity_poly.type
_entity_poly.pdbx_seq_one_letter_code
_entity_poly.pdbx_strand_id
1 'polypeptide(L)'
;MGEHIDDPRFAAFYGLLVVEWRISERLDAELQATAGMSLNRLELLMQLHLKEGRRRMSDLAEALLLSRGGATRLVARAEEDGLVRREIPPDDRRATYAVLTGDGRAAAERGYPAYLEIVQRPFHDFVDYDEAEILVRVWNRVLAGNGMACGPVTHAAEALEARK
;
A
#
# COMPACT_ATOMS: atom_id res chain seq x y z
N MET A 1 -20.81 -14.41 -25.43
CA MET A 1 -20.59 -13.86 -24.08
C MET A 1 -20.41 -14.94 -23.02
N GLY A 2 -20.70 -16.21 -23.30
CA GLY A 2 -20.57 -17.34 -22.37
C GLY A 2 -19.16 -17.98 -22.26
N GLU A 3 -18.39 -17.99 -23.32
CA GLU A 3 -17.12 -18.74 -23.39
C GLU A 3 -15.98 -18.23 -22.49
N HIS A 4 -16.06 -17.01 -21.95
CA HIS A 4 -15.00 -16.45 -21.10
C HIS A 4 -15.26 -16.63 -19.59
N ILE A 5 -16.49 -16.95 -19.20
CA ILE A 5 -16.85 -17.09 -17.77
C ILE A 5 -16.27 -18.38 -17.18
N ASP A 6 -16.07 -19.41 -18.01
CA ASP A 6 -15.53 -20.71 -17.59
C ASP A 6 -13.98 -20.75 -17.60
N ASP A 7 -13.31 -19.67 -18.04
CA ASP A 7 -11.86 -19.59 -17.99
C ASP A 7 -11.38 -19.31 -16.54
N PRO A 8 -10.63 -20.23 -15.92
CA PRO A 8 -10.14 -20.03 -14.55
C PRO A 8 -9.24 -18.79 -14.38
N ARG A 9 -8.63 -18.30 -15.47
CA ARG A 9 -7.84 -17.05 -15.42
C ARG A 9 -8.73 -15.83 -15.22
N PHE A 10 -9.93 -15.84 -15.83
CA PHE A 10 -10.93 -14.79 -15.60
C PHE A 10 -11.46 -14.84 -14.17
N ALA A 11 -11.77 -16.04 -13.66
CA ALA A 11 -12.19 -16.21 -12.28
C ALA A 11 -11.11 -15.75 -11.27
N ALA A 12 -9.84 -16.08 -11.54
CA ALA A 12 -8.71 -15.64 -10.70
C ALA A 12 -8.56 -14.12 -10.72
N PHE A 13 -8.67 -13.47 -11.89
CA PHE A 13 -8.61 -12.01 -12.00
C PHE A 13 -9.76 -11.34 -11.26
N TYR A 14 -10.99 -11.80 -11.47
CA TYR A 14 -12.16 -11.25 -10.80
C TYR A 14 -12.12 -11.48 -9.29
N GLY A 15 -11.67 -12.66 -8.88
CA GLY A 15 -11.46 -13.02 -7.47
C GLY A 15 -10.46 -12.07 -6.80
N LEU A 16 -9.34 -11.74 -7.47
CA LEU A 16 -8.38 -10.76 -6.96
C LEU A 16 -9.03 -9.40 -6.67
N LEU A 17 -9.85 -8.88 -7.59
CA LEU A 17 -10.54 -7.60 -7.41
C LEU A 17 -11.53 -7.63 -6.24
N VAL A 18 -12.30 -8.73 -6.11
CA VAL A 18 -13.27 -8.89 -5.02
C VAL A 18 -12.56 -9.05 -3.67
N VAL A 19 -11.51 -9.85 -3.61
CA VAL A 19 -10.73 -10.08 -2.38
C VAL A 19 -10.06 -8.78 -1.93
N GLU A 20 -9.40 -8.05 -2.84
CA GLU A 20 -8.79 -6.77 -2.54
C GLU A 20 -9.82 -5.79 -1.95
N TRP A 21 -10.94 -5.59 -2.65
CA TRP A 21 -11.96 -4.66 -2.21
C TRP A 21 -12.55 -5.02 -0.83
N ARG A 22 -12.90 -6.30 -0.61
CA ARG A 22 -13.48 -6.77 0.66
C ARG A 22 -12.51 -6.69 1.82
N ILE A 23 -11.26 -7.07 1.59
CA ILE A 23 -10.24 -7.00 2.64
C ILE A 23 -9.93 -5.55 2.97
N SER A 24 -9.75 -4.68 1.98
CA SER A 24 -9.47 -3.25 2.21
C SER A 24 -10.60 -2.55 2.96
N GLU A 25 -11.87 -2.83 2.63
CA GLU A 25 -13.03 -2.31 3.36
C GLU A 25 -13.02 -2.72 4.84
N ARG A 26 -12.73 -4.01 5.09
CA ARG A 26 -12.65 -4.54 6.46
C ARG A 26 -11.47 -3.95 7.23
N LEU A 27 -10.29 -3.87 6.60
CA LEU A 27 -9.10 -3.27 7.20
C LEU A 27 -9.33 -1.81 7.59
N ASP A 28 -9.97 -1.03 6.72
CA ASP A 28 -10.27 0.38 6.99
C ASP A 28 -11.21 0.52 8.20
N ALA A 29 -12.27 -0.30 8.28
CA ALA A 29 -13.20 -0.29 9.39
C ALA A 29 -12.55 -0.70 10.72
N GLU A 30 -11.72 -1.74 10.73
CA GLU A 30 -11.01 -2.21 11.92
C GLU A 30 -9.93 -1.20 12.38
N LEU A 31 -9.17 -0.61 11.46
CA LEU A 31 -8.19 0.44 11.78
C LEU A 31 -8.87 1.70 12.32
N GLN A 32 -10.00 2.09 11.75
CA GLN A 32 -10.77 3.21 12.25
C GLN A 32 -11.25 2.97 13.68
N ALA A 33 -11.70 1.75 13.99
CA ALA A 33 -12.18 1.38 15.32
C ALA A 33 -11.05 1.26 16.36
N THR A 34 -9.88 0.74 15.97
CA THR A 34 -8.77 0.43 16.90
C THR A 34 -7.74 1.55 17.02
N ALA A 35 -7.44 2.24 15.93
CA ALA A 35 -6.41 3.28 15.86
C ALA A 35 -6.95 4.69 15.55
N GLY A 36 -8.26 4.84 15.30
CA GLY A 36 -8.89 6.10 14.93
C GLY A 36 -8.37 6.66 13.59
N MET A 37 -7.93 5.78 12.69
CA MET A 37 -7.21 6.14 11.49
C MET A 37 -7.67 5.30 10.29
N SER A 38 -7.85 5.93 9.13
CA SER A 38 -8.14 5.20 7.90
C SER A 38 -6.90 4.48 7.36
N LEU A 39 -7.12 3.38 6.62
CA LEU A 39 -6.07 2.61 5.96
C LEU A 39 -5.17 3.50 5.10
N ASN A 40 -5.75 4.30 4.21
CA ASN A 40 -5.00 5.20 3.33
C ASN A 40 -4.12 6.21 4.11
N ARG A 41 -4.61 6.68 5.28
CA ARG A 41 -3.83 7.59 6.12
C ARG A 41 -2.64 6.87 6.75
N LEU A 42 -2.85 5.68 7.29
CA LEU A 42 -1.76 4.90 7.85
C LEU A 42 -0.72 4.56 6.80
N GLU A 43 -1.13 4.12 5.61
CA GLU A 43 -0.23 3.86 4.49
C GLU A 43 0.60 5.08 4.10
N LEU A 44 -0.03 6.27 4.03
CA LEU A 44 0.71 7.53 3.82
C LEU A 44 1.81 7.73 4.86
N LEU A 45 1.47 7.63 6.15
CA LEU A 45 2.43 7.83 7.23
C LEU A 45 3.55 6.79 7.21
N MET A 46 3.21 5.54 6.91
CA MET A 46 4.18 4.44 6.76
C MET A 46 5.11 4.67 5.58
N GLN A 47 4.60 5.09 4.42
CA GLN A 47 5.42 5.40 3.24
C GLN A 47 6.40 6.55 3.49
N LEU A 48 6.02 7.51 4.33
CA LEU A 48 6.93 8.56 4.78
C LEU A 48 7.93 8.03 5.81
N HIS A 49 7.47 7.27 6.82
CA HIS A 49 8.32 6.73 7.88
C HIS A 49 9.46 5.86 7.32
N LEU A 50 9.18 4.99 6.34
CA LEU A 50 10.14 4.12 5.67
C LEU A 50 11.20 4.87 4.84
N LYS A 51 10.98 6.16 4.55
CA LYS A 51 11.87 7.02 3.76
C LYS A 51 12.38 8.21 4.58
N GLU A 52 12.80 7.94 5.82
CA GLU A 52 13.39 8.93 6.75
C GLU A 52 12.45 10.13 7.02
N GLY A 53 11.17 9.94 6.85
CA GLY A 53 10.14 10.95 7.11
C GLY A 53 9.90 11.94 5.97
N ARG A 54 10.52 11.77 4.78
CA ARG A 54 10.41 12.74 3.68
C ARG A 54 10.31 12.03 2.33
N ARG A 55 9.33 12.42 1.49
CA ARG A 55 9.17 11.87 0.14
C ARG A 55 8.60 12.89 -0.83
N ARG A 56 9.05 12.85 -2.09
CA ARG A 56 8.51 13.70 -3.16
C ARG A 56 7.07 13.30 -3.44
N MET A 57 6.18 14.29 -3.73
CA MET A 57 4.76 14.04 -3.97
C MET A 57 4.50 13.08 -5.15
N SER A 58 5.33 13.12 -6.21
CA SER A 58 5.24 12.18 -7.33
C SER A 58 5.49 10.74 -6.89
N ASP A 59 6.58 10.54 -6.13
CA ASP A 59 7.03 9.22 -5.71
C ASP A 59 6.10 8.64 -4.62
N LEU A 60 5.48 9.53 -3.85
CA LEU A 60 4.47 9.17 -2.86
C LEU A 60 3.17 8.71 -3.54
N ALA A 61 2.73 9.40 -4.59
CA ALA A 61 1.57 8.99 -5.38
C ALA A 61 1.76 7.62 -6.00
N GLU A 62 2.94 7.35 -6.57
CA GLU A 62 3.30 6.05 -7.13
C GLU A 62 3.30 4.95 -6.06
N ALA A 63 3.94 5.21 -4.92
CA ALA A 63 4.05 4.24 -3.83
C ALA A 63 2.70 3.89 -3.18
N LEU A 64 1.77 4.84 -3.17
CA LEU A 64 0.42 4.65 -2.66
C LEU A 64 -0.57 4.15 -3.73
N LEU A 65 -0.10 3.92 -4.95
CA LEU A 65 -0.93 3.53 -6.11
C LEU A 65 -2.09 4.51 -6.36
N LEU A 66 -1.86 5.80 -6.09
CA LEU A 66 -2.85 6.87 -6.22
C LEU A 66 -2.56 7.75 -7.44
N SER A 67 -3.61 8.35 -7.99
CA SER A 67 -3.43 9.46 -8.91
C SER A 67 -2.76 10.65 -8.18
N ARG A 68 -2.09 11.55 -8.93
CA ARG A 68 -1.50 12.77 -8.36
C ARG A 68 -2.50 13.60 -7.56
N GLY A 69 -3.74 13.71 -8.06
CA GLY A 69 -4.82 14.40 -7.36
C GLY A 69 -5.27 13.68 -6.08
N GLY A 70 -5.29 12.33 -6.12
CA GLY A 70 -5.58 11.49 -4.95
C GLY A 70 -4.55 11.69 -3.84
N ALA A 71 -3.26 11.57 -4.18
CA ALA A 71 -2.17 11.80 -3.24
C ALA A 71 -2.18 13.24 -2.68
N THR A 72 -2.44 14.25 -3.51
CA THR A 72 -2.54 15.65 -3.06
C THR A 72 -3.64 15.83 -2.04
N ARG A 73 -4.83 15.27 -2.26
CA ARG A 73 -5.94 15.35 -1.31
C ARG A 73 -5.65 14.60 0.00
N LEU A 74 -5.01 13.42 -0.09
CA LEU A 74 -4.65 12.64 1.08
C LEU A 74 -3.63 13.38 1.95
N VAL A 75 -2.58 13.94 1.34
CA VAL A 75 -1.56 14.74 2.03
C VAL A 75 -2.16 16.01 2.63
N ALA A 76 -3.06 16.69 1.91
CA ALA A 76 -3.72 17.89 2.43
C ALA A 76 -4.51 17.63 3.72
N ARG A 77 -5.28 16.52 3.77
CA ARG A 77 -6.00 16.12 4.99
C ARG A 77 -5.04 15.76 6.14
N ALA A 78 -3.95 15.06 5.84
CA ALA A 78 -2.95 14.74 6.86
C ALA A 78 -2.20 16.00 7.37
N GLU A 79 -2.08 17.03 6.52
CA GLU A 79 -1.51 18.32 6.89
C GLU A 79 -2.48 19.13 7.79
N GLU A 80 -3.78 19.13 7.48
CA GLU A 80 -4.83 19.71 8.33
C GLU A 80 -4.85 19.07 9.73
N ASP A 81 -4.58 17.77 9.82
CA ASP A 81 -4.47 17.03 11.08
C ASP A 81 -3.09 17.16 11.76
N GLY A 82 -2.17 17.94 11.20
CA GLY A 82 -0.84 18.17 11.76
C GLY A 82 0.13 16.97 11.67
N LEU A 83 -0.22 15.92 10.94
CA LEU A 83 0.59 14.69 10.84
C LEU A 83 1.69 14.79 9.79
N VAL A 84 1.48 15.62 8.79
CA VAL A 84 2.40 15.85 7.66
C VAL A 84 2.48 17.35 7.41
N ARG A 85 3.59 17.81 6.84
CA ARG A 85 3.71 19.16 6.27
C ARG A 85 4.27 19.09 4.87
N ARG A 86 3.97 20.07 4.04
CA ARG A 86 4.56 20.20 2.72
C ARG A 86 5.79 21.09 2.76
N GLU A 87 6.82 20.71 2.01
CA GLU A 87 8.03 21.48 1.79
C GLU A 87 8.28 21.68 0.31
N ILE A 88 8.69 22.90 -0.04
CA ILE A 88 9.21 23.25 -1.37
C ILE A 88 10.67 23.62 -1.17
N PRO A 89 11.63 22.82 -1.70
CA PRO A 89 13.03 23.13 -1.55
C PRO A 89 13.37 24.46 -2.24
N PRO A 90 14.27 25.26 -1.66
CA PRO A 90 14.63 26.56 -2.25
C PRO A 90 15.35 26.45 -3.60
N ASP A 91 16.03 25.34 -3.83
CA ASP A 91 16.82 25.01 -5.02
C ASP A 91 15.98 24.34 -6.13
N ASP A 92 14.80 23.77 -5.82
CA ASP A 92 13.87 23.19 -6.80
C ASP A 92 12.40 23.56 -6.47
N ARG A 93 11.97 24.73 -6.93
CA ARG A 93 10.59 25.20 -6.75
C ARG A 93 9.53 24.35 -7.48
N ARG A 94 9.93 23.43 -8.35
CA ARG A 94 9.00 22.51 -9.04
C ARG A 94 8.76 21.23 -8.24
N ALA A 95 9.61 20.94 -7.28
CA ALA A 95 9.45 19.79 -6.40
C ALA A 95 8.65 20.19 -5.15
N THR A 96 7.68 19.36 -4.79
CA THR A 96 7.00 19.43 -3.49
C THR A 96 7.22 18.10 -2.78
N TYR A 97 7.58 18.18 -1.51
CA TYR A 97 7.77 17.04 -0.64
C TYR A 97 6.69 17.01 0.44
N ALA A 98 6.24 15.82 0.79
CA ALA A 98 5.53 15.56 2.03
C ALA A 98 6.56 15.17 3.09
N VAL A 99 6.44 15.75 4.28
CA VAL A 99 7.38 15.54 5.39
C VAL A 99 6.58 15.16 6.64
N LEU A 100 6.96 14.07 7.25
CA LEU A 100 6.35 13.57 8.48
C LEU A 100 6.67 14.50 9.64
N THR A 101 5.66 14.88 10.41
CA THR A 101 5.85 15.62 11.67
C THR A 101 6.19 14.66 12.82
N GLY A 102 6.51 15.19 14.00
CA GLY A 102 6.65 14.40 15.21
C GLY A 102 5.36 13.64 15.56
N ASP A 103 4.22 14.32 15.45
CA ASP A 103 2.90 13.71 15.69
C ASP A 103 2.56 12.64 14.65
N GLY A 104 2.91 12.90 13.39
CA GLY A 104 2.76 11.92 12.31
C GLY A 104 3.61 10.66 12.53
N ARG A 105 4.86 10.81 13.01
CA ARG A 105 5.71 9.68 13.38
C ARG A 105 5.10 8.87 14.51
N ALA A 106 4.69 9.53 15.58
CA ALA A 106 4.02 8.87 16.70
C ALA A 106 2.71 8.18 16.29
N ALA A 107 1.96 8.77 15.35
CA ALA A 107 0.75 8.16 14.81
C ALA A 107 1.06 6.91 13.97
N ALA A 108 2.10 6.95 13.12
CA ALA A 108 2.56 5.78 12.36
C ALA A 108 2.98 4.63 13.28
N GLU A 109 3.79 4.92 14.29
CA GLU A 109 4.30 3.94 15.27
C GLU A 109 3.17 3.30 16.09
N ARG A 110 2.12 4.05 16.43
CA ARG A 110 0.94 3.50 17.11
C ARG A 110 0.06 2.65 16.18
N GLY A 111 -0.13 3.09 14.93
CA GLY A 111 -1.03 2.42 14.00
C GLY A 111 -0.44 1.15 13.38
N TYR A 112 0.87 1.08 13.25
CA TYR A 112 1.52 -0.03 12.54
C TYR A 112 1.33 -1.41 13.21
N PRO A 113 1.45 -1.58 14.53
CA PRO A 113 1.19 -2.87 15.17
C PRO A 113 -0.25 -3.35 14.95
N ALA A 114 -1.23 -2.44 15.07
CA ALA A 114 -2.63 -2.75 14.80
C ALA A 114 -2.84 -3.16 13.33
N TYR A 115 -2.21 -2.44 12.39
CA TYR A 115 -2.24 -2.79 10.97
C TYR A 115 -1.70 -4.20 10.70
N LEU A 116 -0.53 -4.55 11.26
CA LEU A 116 0.04 -5.88 11.08
C LEU A 116 -0.89 -6.98 11.59
N GLU A 117 -1.45 -6.79 12.78
CA GLU A 117 -2.37 -7.76 13.37
C GLU A 117 -3.66 -7.94 12.54
N ILE A 118 -4.20 -6.83 12.03
CA ILE A 118 -5.42 -6.83 11.22
C ILE A 118 -5.17 -7.42 9.83
N VAL A 119 -4.03 -7.10 9.18
CA VAL A 119 -3.69 -7.61 7.84
C VAL A 119 -3.38 -9.11 7.86
N GLN A 120 -2.75 -9.61 8.91
CA GLN A 120 -2.36 -11.01 9.00
C GLN A 120 -3.59 -11.94 9.01
N ARG A 121 -4.60 -11.65 9.82
CA ARG A 121 -5.78 -12.52 10.01
C ARG A 121 -6.53 -12.89 8.73
N PRO A 122 -6.97 -11.94 7.87
CA PRO A 122 -7.77 -12.28 6.70
C PRO A 122 -6.99 -12.96 5.58
N PHE A 123 -5.68 -13.05 5.69
CA PHE A 123 -4.83 -13.65 4.67
C PHE A 123 -4.09 -14.90 5.21
N HIS A 124 -3.35 -14.78 6.31
CA HIS A 124 -2.54 -15.88 6.86
C HIS A 124 -3.38 -17.06 7.37
N ASP A 125 -4.63 -16.81 7.82
CA ASP A 125 -5.52 -17.88 8.27
C ASP A 125 -6.05 -18.74 7.12
N PHE A 126 -5.97 -18.26 5.87
CA PHE A 126 -6.57 -18.87 4.69
C PHE A 126 -5.58 -19.17 3.56
N VAL A 127 -4.34 -18.71 3.65
CA VAL A 127 -3.30 -18.91 2.64
C VAL A 127 -2.08 -19.48 3.32
N ASP A 128 -1.73 -20.71 2.98
CA ASP A 128 -0.52 -21.34 3.51
C ASP A 128 0.76 -20.76 2.85
N TYR A 129 1.92 -21.18 3.35
CA TYR A 129 3.20 -20.64 2.89
C TYR A 129 3.47 -20.96 1.41
N ASP A 130 3.17 -22.16 0.96
CA ASP A 130 3.41 -22.60 -0.43
C ASP A 130 2.48 -21.87 -1.40
N GLU A 131 1.22 -21.69 -1.01
CA GLU A 131 0.24 -20.90 -1.76
C GLU A 131 0.66 -19.43 -1.86
N ALA A 132 1.15 -18.84 -0.75
CA ALA A 132 1.66 -17.46 -0.73
C ALA A 132 2.84 -17.29 -1.68
N GLU A 133 3.79 -18.24 -1.70
CA GLU A 133 4.90 -18.24 -2.65
C GLU A 133 4.43 -18.28 -4.12
N ILE A 134 3.43 -19.10 -4.42
CA ILE A 134 2.84 -19.19 -5.75
C ILE A 134 2.22 -17.84 -6.13
N LEU A 135 1.42 -17.25 -5.26
CA LEU A 135 0.77 -15.97 -5.47
C LEU A 135 1.79 -14.85 -5.73
N VAL A 136 2.84 -14.74 -4.91
CA VAL A 136 3.92 -13.75 -5.10
C VAL A 136 4.56 -13.89 -6.47
N ARG A 137 4.88 -15.11 -6.89
CA ARG A 137 5.46 -15.37 -8.23
C ARG A 137 4.51 -15.02 -9.36
N VAL A 138 3.22 -15.35 -9.23
CA VAL A 138 2.21 -15.02 -10.24
C VAL A 138 2.04 -13.50 -10.36
N TRP A 139 1.87 -12.80 -9.25
CA TRP A 139 1.70 -11.35 -9.25
C TRP A 139 2.92 -10.62 -9.80
N ASN A 140 4.14 -11.05 -9.43
CA ASN A 140 5.35 -10.48 -9.99
C ASN A 140 5.41 -10.63 -11.52
N ARG A 141 5.04 -11.81 -12.08
CA ARG A 141 4.97 -12.00 -13.54
C ARG A 141 3.92 -11.12 -14.19
N VAL A 142 2.74 -10.97 -13.57
CA VAL A 142 1.67 -10.11 -14.10
C VAL A 142 2.12 -8.64 -14.11
N LEU A 143 2.72 -8.16 -13.03
CA LEU A 143 3.23 -6.80 -12.93
C LEU A 143 4.33 -6.54 -13.97
N ALA A 144 5.35 -7.41 -14.06
CA ALA A 144 6.44 -7.27 -14.98
C ALA A 144 5.97 -7.33 -16.45
N GLY A 145 5.05 -8.25 -16.77
CA GLY A 145 4.47 -8.38 -18.12
C GLY A 145 3.65 -7.16 -18.56
N ASN A 146 3.21 -6.32 -17.64
CA ASN A 146 2.50 -5.07 -17.91
C ASN A 146 3.38 -3.82 -17.73
N GLY A 147 4.71 -4.00 -17.58
CA GLY A 147 5.64 -2.87 -17.39
C GLY A 147 5.47 -2.17 -16.03
N MET A 148 4.90 -2.85 -15.06
CA MET A 148 4.70 -2.36 -13.69
C MET A 148 5.64 -3.07 -12.72
N ALA A 149 5.93 -2.43 -11.58
CA ALA A 149 6.65 -3.03 -10.47
C ALA A 149 5.99 -2.64 -9.15
N CYS A 150 5.95 -3.58 -8.22
CA CYS A 150 5.53 -3.30 -6.86
C CYS A 150 6.66 -3.75 -5.93
N GLY A 151 7.35 -2.79 -5.29
CA GLY A 151 8.56 -3.05 -4.51
C GLY A 151 8.47 -4.25 -3.56
N PRO A 152 7.43 -4.36 -2.69
CA PRO A 152 7.28 -5.52 -1.81
C PRO A 152 7.12 -6.86 -2.53
N VAL A 153 6.31 -6.89 -3.59
CA VAL A 153 6.06 -8.13 -4.38
C VAL A 153 7.31 -8.54 -5.16
N THR A 154 7.98 -7.59 -5.80
CA THR A 154 9.21 -7.86 -6.56
C THR A 154 10.32 -8.35 -5.64
N HIS A 155 10.53 -7.68 -4.51
CA HIS A 155 11.55 -8.08 -3.53
C HIS A 155 11.28 -9.47 -2.92
N ALA A 156 10.03 -9.78 -2.60
CA ALA A 156 9.65 -11.12 -2.11
C ALA A 156 9.90 -12.19 -3.19
N ALA A 157 9.57 -11.92 -4.46
CA ALA A 157 9.83 -12.86 -5.56
C ALA A 157 11.33 -13.14 -5.75
N GLU A 158 12.18 -12.10 -5.73
CA GLU A 158 13.64 -12.22 -5.79
C GLU A 158 14.20 -13.05 -4.63
N ALA A 159 13.71 -12.83 -3.42
CA ALA A 159 14.11 -13.59 -2.24
C ALA A 159 13.74 -15.08 -2.33
N LEU A 160 12.59 -15.39 -2.94
CA LEU A 160 12.16 -16.79 -3.18
C LEU A 160 13.02 -17.49 -4.25
N GLU A 161 13.44 -16.77 -5.29
CA GLU A 161 14.34 -17.32 -6.31
C GLU A 161 15.74 -17.59 -5.77
N ALA A 162 16.24 -16.75 -4.87
CA ALA A 162 17.55 -16.91 -4.24
C ALA A 162 17.64 -18.11 -3.27
N ARG A 163 16.50 -18.70 -2.86
CA ARG A 163 16.45 -19.90 -1.98
C ARG A 163 16.49 -21.23 -2.72
N LYS A 164 16.46 -21.22 -4.06
CA LYS A 164 16.56 -22.40 -4.92
C LYS A 164 17.98 -22.72 -5.31
#